data_41d377c766c79ba980c209aa96a1d988
#
_entry.id   41d377c766c79ba980c209aa96a1d988
#
_cell.length_a   1.000
_cell.length_b   1.000
_cell.length_c   1.000
_cell.angle_alpha   90.00
_cell.angle_beta   90.00
_cell.angle_gamma   90.00
#
_symmetry.space_group_name_H-M   'P 1'
#
loop_
_entity.id
_entity.type
_entity.pdbx_description
1 polymer ?
#
loop_
_entity_poly.entity_id
_entity_poly.type
_entity_poly.pdbx_seq_one_letter_code
_entity_poly.pdbx_strand_id
1 'polypeptide(L)'
;CDRRQRQMCIRDSINVDCKSYWNNDGIDIVDCDSVRISNSFFDAADDGICFKSHEPSQICQNVVVDNCIIRSSASGLKFGTASKGGFRDFIIKNLTIYNTYRSAVTFATVDGGIIENILVDSVRAVNVGNAFYLRIGDRWNSGRRPLMKNVTLSNFNVKLASSKPD
;
A
#
# COMPACT_ATOMS: atom_id res chain seq x y z
N CYS A 1 8.25 -8.52 -12.16
CA CYS A 1 8.87 -9.69 -11.51
C CYS A 1 8.48 -10.95 -12.30
N ASP A 2 9.45 -11.66 -12.90
CA ASP A 2 9.16 -12.87 -13.67
C ASP A 2 8.87 -14.02 -12.71
N ARG A 3 7.76 -14.73 -12.92
CA ARG A 3 7.27 -15.81 -12.06
C ARG A 3 8.07 -17.10 -12.09
N ARG A 4 8.98 -17.28 -13.01
CA ARG A 4 9.73 -18.53 -13.18
C ARG A 4 10.87 -18.68 -12.20
N GLN A 5 11.21 -17.63 -11.49
CA GLN A 5 12.25 -17.66 -10.45
C GLN A 5 11.64 -17.21 -9.12
N ARG A 6 11.60 -18.08 -8.13
CA ARG A 6 11.28 -17.77 -6.74
C ARG A 6 12.42 -16.94 -6.11
N GLN A 7 12.78 -15.85 -6.75
CA GLN A 7 13.77 -14.92 -6.21
C GLN A 7 13.02 -13.78 -5.51
N MET A 8 13.38 -13.53 -4.27
CA MET A 8 12.90 -12.38 -3.53
C MET A 8 13.29 -11.10 -4.27
N CYS A 9 12.30 -10.29 -4.61
CA CYS A 9 12.54 -8.96 -5.16
C CYS A 9 12.90 -7.99 -4.03
N ILE A 10 14.16 -7.60 -3.95
CA ILE A 10 14.65 -6.67 -2.93
C ILE A 10 14.72 -5.26 -3.53
N ARG A 11 14.17 -4.30 -2.80
CA ARG A 11 14.28 -2.86 -3.03
C ARG A 11 14.77 -2.24 -1.73
N ASP A 12 16.02 -1.86 -1.69
CA ASP A 12 16.65 -1.31 -0.50
C ASP A 12 17.35 0.01 -0.83
N SER A 13 17.25 0.96 0.10
CA SER A 13 17.95 2.23 0.01
C SER A 13 17.68 2.99 -1.30
N ILE A 14 16.45 2.94 -1.80
CA ILE A 14 16.04 3.70 -2.98
C ILE A 14 15.44 5.04 -2.60
N ASN A 15 15.66 6.03 -3.48
CA ASN A 15 15.06 7.36 -3.38
C ASN A 15 14.24 7.61 -4.65
N VAL A 16 12.94 7.80 -4.48
CA VAL A 16 12.00 8.05 -5.58
C VAL A 16 11.40 9.43 -5.41
N ASP A 17 11.60 10.30 -6.40
CA ASP A 17 10.92 11.59 -6.54
C ASP A 17 10.18 11.61 -7.87
N CYS A 18 8.85 11.48 -7.83
CA CYS A 18 8.00 11.34 -9.02
C CYS A 18 6.78 12.27 -8.97
N LYS A 19 6.99 13.54 -8.67
CA LYS A 19 5.93 14.55 -8.52
C LYS A 19 5.50 15.23 -9.83
N SER A 20 6.17 15.01 -10.93
CA SER A 20 6.00 15.83 -12.14
C SER A 20 4.72 15.58 -12.90
N TYR A 21 4.13 14.41 -12.80
CA TYR A 21 2.92 14.02 -13.53
C TYR A 21 1.87 13.44 -12.61
N TRP A 22 0.60 13.60 -12.99
CA TRP A 22 -0.53 12.98 -12.29
C TRP A 22 -0.44 11.46 -12.35
N ASN A 23 -1.02 10.81 -11.35
CA ASN A 23 -1.03 9.34 -11.23
C ASN A 23 0.37 8.70 -11.20
N ASN A 24 1.39 9.47 -10.85
CA ASN A 24 2.70 8.90 -10.59
C ASN A 24 2.74 8.35 -9.16
N ASP A 25 2.51 7.05 -9.05
CA ASP A 25 2.77 6.32 -7.82
C ASP A 25 4.28 6.23 -7.58
N GLY A 26 4.71 6.24 -6.33
CA GLY A 26 6.13 6.10 -6.00
C GLY A 26 6.68 4.75 -6.40
N ILE A 27 5.95 3.68 -6.08
CA ILE A 27 6.23 2.33 -6.54
C ILE A 27 4.94 1.50 -6.59
N ASP A 28 4.75 0.77 -7.69
CA ASP A 28 3.69 -0.23 -7.86
C ASP A 28 4.24 -1.64 -7.75
N ILE A 29 3.69 -2.42 -6.84
CA ILE A 29 3.94 -3.85 -6.69
C ILE A 29 2.71 -4.60 -7.18
N VAL A 30 2.81 -5.16 -8.39
CA VAL A 30 1.66 -5.72 -9.11
C VAL A 30 1.81 -7.23 -9.26
N ASP A 31 0.84 -8.00 -8.77
CA ASP A 31 0.81 -9.46 -8.89
C ASP A 31 2.13 -10.16 -8.49
N CYS A 32 2.84 -9.60 -7.52
CA CYS A 32 4.16 -10.08 -7.10
C CYS A 32 4.08 -11.03 -5.91
N ASP A 33 5.06 -11.90 -5.82
CA ASP A 33 5.32 -12.77 -4.68
C ASP A 33 6.75 -12.55 -4.17
N SER A 34 6.91 -12.55 -2.85
CA SER A 34 8.22 -12.47 -2.19
C SER A 34 8.96 -11.16 -2.50
N VAL A 35 8.43 -10.04 -2.00
CA VAL A 35 9.01 -8.70 -2.17
C VAL A 35 9.46 -8.12 -0.83
N ARG A 36 10.63 -7.50 -0.81
CA ARG A 36 11.11 -6.68 0.30
C ARG A 36 11.42 -5.26 -0.16
N ILE A 37 10.88 -4.28 0.55
CA ILE A 37 11.18 -2.85 0.38
C ILE A 37 11.68 -2.34 1.73
N SER A 38 12.87 -1.76 1.78
CA SER A 38 13.42 -1.27 3.04
C SER A 38 14.26 -0.01 2.88
N ASN A 39 14.41 0.75 3.97
CA ASN A 39 15.31 1.91 4.08
C ASN A 39 15.15 2.92 2.93
N SER A 40 13.92 3.14 2.47
CA SER A 40 13.65 3.85 1.22
C SER A 40 12.81 5.09 1.44
N PHE A 41 12.95 6.04 0.51
CA PHE A 41 12.20 7.29 0.49
C PHE A 41 11.36 7.38 -0.78
N PHE A 42 10.09 7.77 -0.63
CA PHE A 42 9.16 7.96 -1.73
C PHE A 42 8.48 9.32 -1.61
N ASP A 43 8.54 10.11 -2.67
CA ASP A 43 7.81 11.38 -2.82
C ASP A 43 7.03 11.34 -4.14
N ALA A 44 5.71 11.15 -4.06
CA ALA A 44 4.87 10.80 -5.18
C ALA A 44 3.73 11.80 -5.43
N ALA A 45 3.35 11.97 -6.70
CA ALA A 45 2.20 12.78 -7.09
C ALA A 45 0.87 12.07 -6.85
N ASP A 46 0.85 10.74 -6.76
CA ASP A 46 -0.30 9.92 -6.37
C ASP A 46 0.09 9.06 -5.16
N ASP A 47 -0.17 7.76 -5.13
CA ASP A 47 0.11 6.89 -3.99
C ASP A 47 1.63 6.68 -3.78
N GLY A 48 2.10 6.59 -2.55
CA GLY A 48 3.53 6.43 -2.26
C GLY A 48 4.03 5.02 -2.54
N ILE A 49 3.58 4.04 -1.76
CA ILE A 49 3.80 2.61 -2.01
C ILE A 49 2.45 1.98 -2.28
N CYS A 50 2.27 1.40 -3.47
CA CYS A 50 1.00 0.84 -3.89
C CYS A 50 1.12 -0.65 -4.26
N PHE A 51 0.24 -1.46 -3.70
CA PHE A 51 0.10 -2.89 -4.03
C PHE A 51 -1.13 -3.07 -4.90
N LYS A 52 -0.98 -3.74 -6.02
CA LYS A 52 -2.05 -3.99 -7.00
C LYS A 52 -2.14 -5.48 -7.33
N SER A 53 -3.34 -5.96 -7.57
CA SER A 53 -3.59 -7.33 -8.03
C SER A 53 -4.57 -7.28 -9.20
N HIS A 54 -4.03 -7.45 -10.41
CA HIS A 54 -4.76 -7.32 -11.66
C HIS A 54 -5.37 -8.64 -12.11
N GLU A 55 -4.65 -9.73 -11.88
CA GLU A 55 -5.08 -11.04 -12.35
C GLU A 55 -5.87 -11.79 -11.26
N PRO A 56 -7.09 -12.25 -11.56
CA PRO A 56 -7.92 -12.95 -10.59
C PRO A 56 -7.31 -14.23 -9.99
N SER A 57 -6.43 -14.88 -10.73
CA SER A 57 -5.75 -16.11 -10.32
C SER A 57 -4.46 -15.86 -9.55
N GLN A 58 -4.12 -14.59 -9.29
CA GLN A 58 -2.83 -14.21 -8.72
C GLN A 58 -3.01 -13.32 -7.51
N ILE A 59 -2.39 -13.75 -6.45
CA ILE A 59 -2.36 -13.00 -5.19
C ILE A 59 -1.03 -12.26 -5.11
N CYS A 60 -1.07 -10.97 -4.81
CA CYS A 60 0.13 -10.25 -4.39
C CYS A 60 0.41 -10.63 -2.93
N GLN A 61 1.56 -11.28 -2.67
CA GLN A 61 1.77 -11.90 -1.36
C GLN A 61 3.25 -11.95 -0.91
N ASN A 62 3.46 -12.31 0.37
CA ASN A 62 4.77 -12.47 0.99
C ASN A 62 5.60 -11.17 0.87
N VAL A 63 5.04 -10.06 1.30
CA VAL A 63 5.66 -8.75 1.15
C VAL A 63 6.10 -8.20 2.50
N VAL A 64 7.31 -7.70 2.56
CA VAL A 64 7.85 -6.97 3.72
C VAL A 64 8.19 -5.54 3.31
N VAL A 65 7.64 -4.57 4.06
CA VAL A 65 8.03 -3.16 3.97
C VAL A 65 8.53 -2.72 5.33
N ASP A 66 9.73 -2.15 5.38
CA ASP A 66 10.36 -1.78 6.64
C ASP A 66 11.19 -0.49 6.52
N ASN A 67 11.07 0.38 7.52
CA ASN A 67 11.86 1.59 7.64
C ASN A 67 11.81 2.48 6.37
N CYS A 68 10.60 2.88 5.96
CA CYS A 68 10.40 3.73 4.80
C CYS A 68 9.81 5.09 5.20
N ILE A 69 10.21 6.12 4.46
CA ILE A 69 9.69 7.47 4.58
C ILE A 69 8.88 7.78 3.34
N ILE A 70 7.64 8.25 3.52
CA ILE A 70 6.70 8.42 2.41
C ILE A 70 6.02 9.78 2.50
N ARG A 71 6.07 10.52 1.41
CA ARG A 71 5.22 11.66 1.11
C ARG A 71 4.40 11.33 -0.12
N SER A 72 3.12 11.70 -0.14
CA SER A 72 2.24 11.38 -1.25
C SER A 72 1.14 12.43 -1.39
N SER A 73 0.76 12.77 -2.61
CA SER A 73 -0.43 13.60 -2.84
C SER A 73 -1.74 12.81 -2.78
N ALA A 74 -1.69 11.50 -2.56
CA ALA A 74 -2.87 10.65 -2.36
C ALA A 74 -2.73 9.84 -1.07
N SER A 75 -2.40 8.55 -1.12
CA SER A 75 -2.23 7.70 0.07
C SER A 75 -0.76 7.35 0.27
N GLY A 76 -0.29 7.35 1.51
CA GLY A 76 1.10 6.98 1.80
C GLY A 76 1.39 5.54 1.39
N LEU A 77 0.65 4.58 1.95
CA LEU A 77 0.70 3.17 1.57
C LEU A 77 -0.70 2.70 1.20
N LYS A 78 -0.83 1.94 0.11
CA LYS A 78 -2.13 1.53 -0.40
C LYS A 78 -2.16 0.10 -0.92
N PHE A 79 -3.21 -0.62 -0.56
CA PHE A 79 -3.63 -1.87 -1.17
C PHE A 79 -4.79 -1.57 -2.14
N GLY A 80 -4.58 -1.82 -3.43
CA GLY A 80 -5.58 -1.57 -4.47
C GLY A 80 -5.37 -0.21 -5.18
N THR A 81 -6.39 0.32 -5.84
CA THR A 81 -7.77 -0.21 -5.99
C THR A 81 -7.85 -1.51 -6.82
N ALA A 82 -6.94 -1.75 -7.77
CA ALA A 82 -6.90 -3.00 -8.51
C ALA A 82 -6.62 -4.16 -7.55
N SER A 83 -7.61 -5.03 -7.34
CA SER A 83 -7.62 -6.02 -6.26
C SER A 83 -8.33 -7.32 -6.63
N LYS A 84 -8.23 -7.75 -7.90
CA LYS A 84 -8.95 -8.93 -8.39
C LYS A 84 -8.48 -10.24 -7.74
N GLY A 85 -7.19 -10.46 -7.60
CA GLY A 85 -6.63 -11.66 -6.96
C GLY A 85 -6.47 -11.52 -5.44
N GLY A 86 -6.28 -10.28 -4.98
CA GLY A 86 -6.16 -9.95 -3.57
C GLY A 86 -4.73 -9.85 -3.04
N PHE A 87 -4.61 -9.74 -1.72
CA PHE A 87 -3.37 -9.48 -0.99
C PHE A 87 -3.26 -10.39 0.23
N ARG A 88 -2.09 -11.01 0.44
CA ARG A 88 -1.88 -11.96 1.53
C ARG A 88 -0.47 -11.88 2.10
N ASP A 89 -0.35 -12.08 3.42
CA ASP A 89 0.93 -12.25 4.12
C ASP A 89 1.86 -11.03 3.95
N PHE A 90 1.43 -9.89 4.47
CA PHE A 90 2.22 -8.65 4.49
C PHE A 90 2.70 -8.34 5.89
N ILE A 91 3.95 -7.93 6.00
CA ILE A 91 4.54 -7.36 7.21
C ILE A 91 5.06 -5.97 6.87
N ILE A 92 4.43 -4.95 7.43
CA ILE A 92 4.75 -3.54 7.16
C ILE A 92 5.10 -2.90 8.50
N LYS A 93 6.30 -2.31 8.61
CA LYS A 93 6.80 -1.77 9.87
C LYS A 93 7.56 -0.47 9.70
N ASN A 94 7.61 0.31 10.78
CA ASN A 94 8.51 1.47 10.90
C ASN A 94 8.33 2.48 9.77
N LEU A 95 7.09 2.88 9.50
CA LEU A 95 6.81 3.89 8.48
C LEU A 95 6.75 5.30 9.07
N THR A 96 7.37 6.24 8.39
CA THR A 96 7.14 7.67 8.57
C THR A 96 6.40 8.20 7.35
N ILE A 97 5.17 8.68 7.54
CA ILE A 97 4.30 9.17 6.45
C ILE A 97 3.95 10.62 6.74
N TYR A 98 4.07 11.49 5.76
CA TYR A 98 3.75 12.90 5.97
C TYR A 98 3.17 13.58 4.74
N ASN A 99 2.41 14.65 4.97
CA ASN A 99 1.82 15.47 3.91
C ASN A 99 1.05 14.64 2.88
N THR A 100 0.16 13.73 3.34
CA THR A 100 -0.69 12.95 2.43
C THR A 100 -2.09 13.50 2.40
N TYR A 101 -2.61 13.73 1.19
CA TYR A 101 -3.96 14.30 1.02
C TYR A 101 -5.07 13.36 1.49
N ARG A 102 -4.91 12.05 1.24
CA ARG A 102 -5.90 11.03 1.63
C ARG A 102 -5.52 10.39 2.96
N SER A 103 -5.01 9.19 2.93
CA SER A 103 -4.77 8.40 4.14
C SER A 103 -3.31 8.01 4.29
N ALA A 104 -2.84 7.89 5.53
CA ALA A 104 -1.54 7.28 5.76
C ALA A 104 -1.50 5.85 5.20
N VAL A 105 -2.53 5.04 5.53
CA VAL A 105 -2.67 3.66 5.02
C VAL A 105 -4.07 3.43 4.46
N THR A 106 -4.16 2.85 3.27
CA THR A 106 -5.43 2.55 2.58
C THR A 106 -5.53 1.06 2.26
N PHE A 107 -6.65 0.44 2.61
CA PHE A 107 -7.03 -0.92 2.22
C PHE A 107 -8.28 -0.84 1.34
N ALA A 108 -8.13 -1.07 0.04
CA ALA A 108 -9.22 -0.95 -0.93
C ALA A 108 -9.34 -2.20 -1.79
N THR A 109 -9.96 -3.26 -1.25
CA THR A 109 -10.34 -4.42 -2.06
C THR A 109 -11.72 -4.18 -2.67
N VAL A 110 -11.74 -3.62 -3.87
CA VAL A 110 -12.98 -3.20 -4.56
C VAL A 110 -13.27 -3.96 -5.85
N ASP A 111 -12.46 -4.97 -6.18
CA ASP A 111 -12.63 -5.82 -7.37
C ASP A 111 -12.89 -7.29 -7.01
N GLY A 112 -13.40 -7.55 -5.81
CA GLY A 112 -13.76 -8.89 -5.37
C GLY A 112 -12.60 -9.72 -4.80
N GLY A 113 -11.41 -9.16 -4.62
CA GLY A 113 -10.27 -9.85 -4.01
C GLY A 113 -10.34 -9.94 -2.50
N ILE A 114 -9.45 -10.73 -1.91
CA ILE A 114 -9.34 -10.94 -0.47
C ILE A 114 -8.10 -10.22 0.05
N ILE A 115 -8.24 -9.54 1.19
CA ILE A 115 -7.11 -9.04 1.98
C ILE A 115 -7.02 -9.90 3.24
N GLU A 116 -5.88 -10.58 3.44
CA GLU A 116 -5.71 -11.44 4.60
C GLU A 116 -4.28 -11.47 5.15
N ASN A 117 -4.15 -11.66 6.46
CA ASN A 117 -2.89 -11.78 7.16
C ASN A 117 -1.97 -10.56 6.93
N ILE A 118 -2.45 -9.39 7.25
CA ILE A 118 -1.70 -8.14 7.11
C ILE A 118 -1.35 -7.59 8.49
N LEU A 119 -0.09 -7.34 8.72
CA LEU A 119 0.39 -6.59 9.88
C LEU A 119 0.93 -5.24 9.42
N VAL A 120 0.39 -4.16 9.97
CA VAL A 120 0.97 -2.81 9.86
C VAL A 120 1.28 -2.31 11.27
N ASP A 121 2.55 -2.16 11.57
CA ASP A 121 3.03 -1.81 12.90
C ASP A 121 3.98 -0.61 12.87
N SER A 122 3.97 0.18 13.95
CA SER A 122 4.90 1.29 14.14
C SER A 122 4.83 2.33 13.00
N VAL A 123 3.68 2.97 12.86
CA VAL A 123 3.45 4.04 11.88
C VAL A 123 3.39 5.40 12.58
N ARG A 124 4.29 6.29 12.19
CA ARG A 124 4.20 7.71 12.51
C ARG A 124 3.69 8.47 11.30
N ALA A 125 2.54 9.14 11.44
CA ALA A 125 1.97 9.92 10.36
C ALA A 125 1.69 11.37 10.82
N VAL A 126 2.07 12.35 10.01
CA VAL A 126 1.91 13.77 10.31
C VAL A 126 1.35 14.52 9.11
N ASN A 127 0.37 15.36 9.34
CA ASN A 127 -0.29 16.15 8.31
C ASN A 127 -0.88 15.25 7.20
N VAL A 128 -1.70 14.30 7.63
CA VAL A 128 -2.40 13.33 6.75
C VAL A 128 -3.91 13.54 6.85
N GLY A 129 -4.64 13.28 5.77
CA GLY A 129 -6.09 13.47 5.75
C GLY A 129 -6.82 12.48 6.64
N ASN A 130 -6.39 11.21 6.64
CA ASN A 130 -6.91 10.15 7.51
C ASN A 130 -5.77 9.27 8.02
N ALA A 131 -5.95 8.65 9.18
CA ALA A 131 -5.00 7.65 9.67
C ALA A 131 -5.00 6.42 8.76
N PHE A 132 -6.19 5.88 8.51
CA PHE A 132 -6.39 4.75 7.61
C PHE A 132 -7.78 4.81 6.97
N TYR A 133 -7.90 4.14 5.82
CA TYR A 133 -9.15 4.00 5.08
C TYR A 133 -9.34 2.55 4.65
N LEU A 134 -10.53 1.98 4.91
CA LEU A 134 -10.88 0.62 4.56
C LEU A 134 -12.11 0.60 3.67
N ARG A 135 -12.02 -0.11 2.55
CA ARG A 135 -13.15 -0.29 1.63
C ARG A 135 -13.16 -1.71 1.06
N ILE A 136 -14.32 -2.33 1.12
CA ILE A 136 -14.59 -3.65 0.54
C ILE A 136 -15.68 -3.49 -0.52
N GLY A 137 -15.53 -4.14 -1.67
CA GLY A 137 -16.52 -4.08 -2.73
C GLY A 137 -16.21 -4.98 -3.91
N ASP A 138 -17.16 -5.05 -4.82
CA ASP A 138 -17.03 -5.70 -6.13
C ASP A 138 -17.59 -4.76 -7.21
N ARG A 139 -16.78 -3.78 -7.61
CA ARG A 139 -17.20 -2.71 -8.54
C ARG A 139 -17.49 -3.21 -9.96
N TRP A 140 -17.02 -4.41 -10.29
CA TRP A 140 -17.24 -5.01 -11.58
C TRP A 140 -18.37 -6.03 -11.58
N ASN A 141 -19.04 -6.20 -10.45
CA ASN A 141 -20.12 -7.20 -10.26
C ASN A 141 -19.68 -8.60 -10.74
N SER A 142 -18.50 -8.99 -10.35
CA SER A 142 -17.85 -10.25 -10.75
C SER A 142 -18.47 -11.48 -10.10
N GLY A 143 -19.38 -11.29 -9.15
CA GLY A 143 -19.95 -12.34 -8.31
C GLY A 143 -19.02 -12.88 -7.24
N ARG A 144 -17.86 -12.28 -7.06
CA ARG A 144 -16.90 -12.64 -6.02
C ARG A 144 -17.35 -12.07 -4.69
N ARG A 145 -16.89 -12.71 -3.62
CA ARG A 145 -17.14 -12.24 -2.25
C ARG A 145 -15.85 -11.66 -1.68
N PRO A 146 -15.63 -10.36 -1.80
CA PRO A 146 -14.47 -9.74 -1.22
C PRO A 146 -14.49 -9.87 0.30
N LEU A 147 -13.33 -10.07 0.89
CA LEU A 147 -13.19 -10.27 2.32
C LEU A 147 -11.92 -9.59 2.82
N MET A 148 -12.01 -9.03 4.02
CA MET A 148 -10.85 -8.56 4.77
C MET A 148 -10.83 -9.28 6.12
N LYS A 149 -9.74 -10.00 6.41
CA LYS A 149 -9.59 -10.76 7.66
C LYS A 149 -8.14 -10.76 8.14
N ASN A 150 -7.94 -10.93 9.44
CA ASN A 150 -6.63 -10.98 10.06
C ASN A 150 -5.77 -9.76 9.68
N VAL A 151 -6.34 -8.57 9.72
CA VAL A 151 -5.63 -7.31 9.53
C VAL A 151 -5.37 -6.68 10.89
N THR A 152 -4.11 -6.51 11.23
CA THR A 152 -3.67 -5.91 12.48
C THR A 152 -3.00 -4.57 12.22
N LEU A 153 -3.48 -3.53 12.87
CA LEU A 153 -2.91 -2.19 12.88
C LEU A 153 -2.48 -1.89 14.33
N SER A 154 -1.19 -1.68 14.55
CA SER A 154 -0.64 -1.45 15.88
C SER A 154 0.37 -0.31 15.91
N ASN A 155 0.53 0.31 17.09
CA ASN A 155 1.51 1.36 17.32
C ASN A 155 1.44 2.54 16.35
N PHE A 156 0.22 3.02 16.08
CA PHE A 156 -0.01 4.20 15.23
C PHE A 156 0.08 5.49 16.07
N ASN A 157 0.95 6.41 15.66
CA ASN A 157 1.00 7.76 16.16
C ASN A 157 0.67 8.72 15.01
N VAL A 158 -0.55 9.27 14.99
CA VAL A 158 -1.07 10.02 13.86
C VAL A 158 -1.51 11.41 14.27
N LYS A 159 -1.00 12.41 13.57
CA LYS A 159 -1.48 13.78 13.61
C LYS A 159 -2.15 14.12 12.28
N LEU A 160 -3.47 14.27 12.31
CA LEU A 160 -4.24 14.64 11.12
C LEU A 160 -3.94 16.07 10.68
N ALA A 161 -4.17 16.36 9.41
CA ALA A 161 -4.07 17.70 8.87
C ALA A 161 -5.17 18.59 9.48
N SER A 162 -4.80 19.81 9.86
CA SER A 162 -5.76 20.86 10.30
C SER A 162 -6.35 21.63 9.12
N SER A 163 -5.71 21.56 7.96
CA SER A 163 -6.13 22.10 6.68
C SER A 163 -5.75 21.11 5.58
N LYS A 164 -6.21 21.35 4.35
CA LYS A 164 -5.82 20.53 3.21
C LYS A 164 -4.28 20.46 3.13
N PRO A 165 -3.67 19.27 3.13
CA PRO A 165 -2.23 19.14 2.92
C PRO A 165 -1.84 19.61 1.51
N ASP A 166 -0.73 20.33 1.41
CA ASP A 166 -0.20 20.82 0.14
C ASP A 166 0.47 19.70 -0.68
#